data_864cbfcc4c9e6c441682cdffd8d650b1
#
_entry.id   864cbfcc4c9e6c441682cdffd8d650b1
#
_cell.length_a   1.000
_cell.length_b   1.000
_cell.length_c   1.000
_cell.angle_alpha   90.00
_cell.angle_beta   90.00
_cell.angle_gamma   90.00
#
_symmetry.space_group_name_H-M   'P 1'
#
loop_
_entity.id
_entity.type
_entity.pdbx_description
1 polymer ?
#
loop_
_entity_poly.entity_id
_entity_poly.type
_entity_poly.pdbx_seq_one_letter_code
_entity_poly.pdbx_strand_id
1 'polypeptide(L)'
;PSQATYYKHFTEKYKGIALWHTKLAKEVMNTGKIKIPSGREFAFPDAKRYASGKITHFTQVKNYPVQSFATADIVPLILMHVDKLLSTLKSCVVNSVHDSIVIDIHPEEEKQVLFLLHSANQDLLSIINRKFNIDFNVPLLLEAKIGNNWLDTKDII
;
A
#
# COMPACT_ATOMS: atom_id res chain seq x y z
N PRO A 1 -21.13 15.45 18.81
CA PRO A 1 -20.16 16.43 18.31
C PRO A 1 -20.43 16.72 16.83
N SER A 2 -20.37 17.99 16.41
CA SER A 2 -20.53 18.37 15.02
C SER A 2 -19.38 17.82 14.17
N GLN A 3 -19.60 17.65 12.86
CA GLN A 3 -18.56 17.20 11.92
C GLN A 3 -17.32 18.11 11.97
N ALA A 4 -17.50 19.39 12.22
CA ALA A 4 -16.41 20.36 12.39
C ALA A 4 -15.57 20.10 13.66
N THR A 5 -16.21 19.71 14.77
CA THR A 5 -15.55 19.34 16.02
C THR A 5 -14.70 18.08 15.86
N TYR A 6 -15.24 17.10 15.13
CA TYR A 6 -14.52 15.84 14.84
C TYR A 6 -13.27 16.10 13.99
N TYR A 7 -13.41 16.91 12.94
CA TYR A 7 -12.29 17.28 12.07
C TYR A 7 -11.21 18.07 12.83
N LYS A 8 -11.61 18.98 13.70
CA LYS A 8 -10.68 19.75 14.55
C LYS A 8 -9.87 18.83 15.46
N HIS A 9 -10.53 17.93 16.21
CA HIS A 9 -9.85 16.99 17.09
C HIS A 9 -8.89 16.06 16.32
N PHE A 10 -9.31 15.60 15.14
CA PHE A 10 -8.45 14.77 14.29
C PHE A 10 -7.18 15.53 13.85
N THR A 11 -7.32 16.74 13.37
CA THR A 11 -6.19 17.54 12.89
C THR A 11 -5.27 18.00 14.02
N GLU A 12 -5.80 18.23 15.21
CA GLU A 12 -5.02 18.54 16.41
C GLU A 12 -4.22 17.31 16.89
N LYS A 13 -4.84 16.12 16.85
CA LYS A 13 -4.19 14.86 17.22
C LYS A 13 -3.11 14.46 16.21
N TYR A 14 -3.39 14.60 14.94
CA TYR A 14 -2.51 14.16 13.84
C TYR A 14 -1.98 15.36 13.03
N LYS A 15 -1.28 16.27 13.71
CA LYS A 15 -0.74 17.50 13.09
C LYS A 15 0.11 17.25 11.85
N GLY A 16 0.89 16.16 11.84
CA GLY A 16 1.73 15.77 10.71
C GLY A 16 0.92 15.52 9.43
N ILE A 17 -0.27 14.91 9.54
CA ILE A 17 -1.16 14.65 8.40
C ILE A 17 -1.67 16.00 7.82
N ALA A 18 -2.10 16.93 8.67
CA ALA A 18 -2.57 18.22 8.23
C ALA A 18 -1.48 19.04 7.51
N LEU A 19 -0.26 19.00 8.03
CA LEU A 19 0.91 19.64 7.41
C LEU A 19 1.25 18.98 6.06
N TRP A 20 1.24 17.65 6.01
CA TRP A 20 1.49 16.91 4.78
C TRP A 20 0.45 17.22 3.70
N HIS A 21 -0.85 17.25 4.04
CA HIS A 21 -1.91 17.66 3.11
C HIS A 21 -1.71 19.08 2.56
N THR A 22 -1.29 19.99 3.42
CA THR A 22 -0.97 21.38 3.01
C THR A 22 0.22 21.41 2.05
N LYS A 23 1.25 20.60 2.31
CA LYS A 23 2.42 20.47 1.45
C LYS A 23 2.02 19.93 0.07
N LEU A 24 1.22 18.87 0.00
CA LEU A 24 0.73 18.31 -1.27
C LEU A 24 -0.09 19.32 -2.07
N ALA A 25 -1.00 20.05 -1.40
CA ALA A 25 -1.79 21.10 -2.06
C ALA A 25 -0.90 22.20 -2.64
N LYS A 26 0.16 22.57 -1.94
CA LYS A 26 1.13 23.57 -2.39
C LYS A 26 1.95 23.08 -3.58
N GLU A 27 2.38 21.82 -3.54
CA GLU A 27 3.12 21.17 -4.61
C GLU A 27 2.29 21.13 -5.92
N VAL A 28 1.03 20.67 -5.83
CA VAL A 28 0.11 20.66 -7.00
C VAL A 28 -0.09 22.07 -7.56
N MET A 29 -0.28 23.08 -6.72
CA MET A 29 -0.47 24.46 -7.20
C MET A 29 0.77 25.04 -7.87
N ASN A 30 1.96 24.61 -7.49
CA ASN A 30 3.22 25.09 -8.03
C ASN A 30 3.67 24.33 -9.27
N THR A 31 3.45 23.01 -9.31
CA THR A 31 4.03 22.12 -10.34
C THR A 31 2.98 21.47 -11.24
N GLY A 32 1.69 21.52 -10.88
CA GLY A 32 0.61 20.82 -11.53
C GLY A 32 0.64 19.30 -11.32
N LYS A 33 1.53 18.78 -10.47
CA LYS A 33 1.69 17.34 -10.26
C LYS A 33 2.20 16.97 -8.87
N ILE A 34 2.07 15.68 -8.52
CA ILE A 34 2.67 15.05 -7.34
C ILE A 34 3.48 13.85 -7.80
N LYS A 35 4.67 13.69 -7.24
CA LYS A 35 5.51 12.51 -7.40
C LYS A 35 5.53 11.71 -6.10
N ILE A 36 5.32 10.39 -6.19
CA ILE A 36 5.37 9.48 -5.05
C ILE A 36 6.71 8.71 -5.00
N PRO A 37 7.03 8.02 -3.89
CA PRO A 37 8.31 7.33 -3.72
C PRO A 37 8.68 6.33 -4.82
N SER A 38 7.71 5.67 -5.44
CA SER A 38 7.94 4.75 -6.57
C SER A 38 8.39 5.46 -7.86
N GLY A 39 8.37 6.79 -7.90
CA GLY A 39 8.63 7.58 -9.09
C GLY A 39 7.40 7.90 -9.93
N ARG A 40 6.23 7.33 -9.59
CA ARG A 40 4.96 7.60 -10.28
C ARG A 40 4.55 9.05 -10.07
N GLU A 41 4.04 9.68 -11.13
CA GLU A 41 3.54 11.06 -11.09
C GLU A 41 2.04 11.10 -11.36
N PHE A 42 1.32 11.95 -10.62
CA PHE A 42 -0.08 12.27 -10.82
C PHE A 42 -0.21 13.71 -11.26
N ALA A 43 -0.75 13.93 -12.45
CA ALA A 43 -0.95 15.26 -13.02
C ALA A 43 -2.34 15.81 -12.64
N PHE A 44 -2.37 17.10 -12.31
CA PHE A 44 -3.56 17.89 -11.98
C PHE A 44 -3.55 19.20 -12.78
N PRO A 45 -3.65 19.16 -14.12
CA PRO A 45 -3.47 20.33 -14.97
C PRO A 45 -4.53 21.41 -14.70
N ASP A 46 -5.72 21.00 -14.24
CA ASP A 46 -6.84 21.91 -13.97
C ASP A 46 -6.92 22.34 -12.50
N ALA A 47 -5.86 22.10 -11.72
CA ALA A 47 -5.86 22.47 -10.31
C ALA A 47 -5.97 24.00 -10.14
N LYS A 48 -7.00 24.42 -9.40
CA LYS A 48 -7.28 25.82 -9.09
C LYS A 48 -7.52 25.99 -7.58
N ARG A 49 -7.19 27.18 -7.08
CA ARG A 49 -7.47 27.53 -5.70
C ARG A 49 -8.82 28.25 -5.60
N TYR A 50 -9.67 27.80 -4.71
CA TYR A 50 -10.91 28.51 -4.37
C TYR A 50 -10.64 29.71 -3.46
N ALA A 51 -11.60 30.64 -3.39
CA ALA A 51 -11.56 31.76 -2.45
C ALA A 51 -11.44 31.32 -0.98
N SER A 52 -11.95 30.11 -0.65
CA SER A 52 -11.82 29.46 0.66
C SER A 52 -10.40 28.97 0.99
N GLY A 53 -9.43 29.10 0.07
CA GLY A 53 -8.07 28.59 0.20
C GLY A 53 -7.91 27.11 -0.13
N LYS A 54 -9.01 26.35 -0.30
CA LYS A 54 -8.96 24.95 -0.75
C LYS A 54 -8.61 24.88 -2.24
N ILE A 55 -8.10 23.74 -2.69
CA ILE A 55 -7.84 23.48 -4.10
C ILE A 55 -8.87 22.51 -4.68
N THR A 56 -9.07 22.57 -6.00
CA THR A 56 -9.80 21.51 -6.73
C THR A 56 -9.07 20.17 -6.55
N HIS A 57 -9.76 19.06 -6.73
CA HIS A 57 -9.20 17.71 -6.60
C HIS A 57 -8.54 17.38 -5.25
N PHE A 58 -8.85 18.14 -4.18
CA PHE A 58 -8.16 18.02 -2.89
C PHE A 58 -8.23 16.61 -2.30
N THR A 59 -9.33 15.89 -2.52
CA THR A 59 -9.49 14.50 -2.08
C THR A 59 -8.53 13.56 -2.83
N GLN A 60 -8.45 13.69 -4.17
CA GLN A 60 -7.53 12.91 -5.00
C GLN A 60 -6.07 13.22 -4.68
N VAL A 61 -5.74 14.49 -4.52
CA VAL A 61 -4.39 14.96 -4.14
C VAL A 61 -3.90 14.30 -2.85
N LYS A 62 -4.79 14.06 -1.88
CA LYS A 62 -4.45 13.37 -0.62
C LYS A 62 -4.43 11.86 -0.75
N ASN A 63 -5.38 11.28 -1.50
CA ASN A 63 -5.57 9.83 -1.53
C ASN A 63 -4.63 9.13 -2.50
N TYR A 64 -4.38 9.69 -3.68
CA TYR A 64 -3.56 9.06 -4.71
C TYR A 64 -2.17 8.66 -4.23
N PRO A 65 -1.41 9.52 -3.52
CA PRO A 65 -0.10 9.14 -3.03
C PRO A 65 -0.11 7.92 -2.11
N VAL A 66 -1.09 7.83 -1.22
CA VAL A 66 -1.18 6.73 -0.25
C VAL A 66 -1.68 5.45 -0.91
N GLN A 67 -2.87 5.52 -1.53
CA GLN A 67 -3.50 4.34 -2.12
C GLN A 67 -2.68 3.77 -3.26
N SER A 68 -2.17 4.61 -4.15
CA SER A 68 -1.38 4.11 -5.28
C SER A 68 -0.06 3.49 -4.83
N PHE A 69 0.63 4.10 -3.88
CA PHE A 69 1.88 3.51 -3.38
C PHE A 69 1.62 2.16 -2.71
N ALA A 70 0.59 2.06 -1.87
CA ALA A 70 0.24 0.80 -1.20
C ALA A 70 -0.22 -0.28 -2.20
N THR A 71 -1.22 0.02 -3.04
CA THR A 71 -1.89 -1.01 -3.85
C THR A 71 -1.26 -1.22 -5.23
N ALA A 72 -0.76 -0.17 -5.86
CA ALA A 72 -0.22 -0.26 -7.22
C ALA A 72 1.31 -0.43 -7.29
N ASP A 73 2.02 -0.17 -6.20
CA ASP A 73 3.48 -0.28 -6.18
C ASP A 73 3.96 -1.36 -5.18
N ILE A 74 3.49 -1.34 -3.92
CA ILE A 74 3.92 -2.32 -2.90
C ILE A 74 3.32 -3.71 -3.14
N VAL A 75 2.01 -3.83 -3.38
CA VAL A 75 1.37 -5.14 -3.57
C VAL A 75 1.97 -5.92 -4.75
N PRO A 76 2.16 -5.36 -5.96
CA PRO A 76 2.84 -6.05 -7.05
C PRO A 76 4.29 -6.43 -6.72
N LEU A 77 5.01 -5.61 -5.97
CA LEU A 77 6.37 -5.93 -5.53
C LEU A 77 6.39 -7.16 -4.62
N ILE A 78 5.44 -7.24 -3.67
CA ILE A 78 5.30 -8.39 -2.78
C ILE A 78 4.89 -9.63 -3.57
N LEU A 79 3.93 -9.52 -4.48
CA LEU A 79 3.49 -10.60 -5.34
C LEU A 79 4.67 -11.20 -6.13
N MET A 80 5.47 -10.36 -6.76
CA MET A 80 6.68 -10.80 -7.49
C MET A 80 7.70 -11.47 -6.56
N HIS A 81 7.82 -11.00 -5.32
CA HIS A 81 8.72 -11.61 -4.34
C HIS A 81 8.23 -12.98 -3.91
N VAL A 82 6.95 -13.12 -3.60
CA VAL A 82 6.31 -14.40 -3.24
C VAL A 82 6.41 -15.40 -4.39
N ASP A 83 6.06 -14.99 -5.60
CA ASP A 83 6.17 -15.82 -6.80
C ASP A 83 7.60 -16.35 -7.01
N LYS A 84 8.59 -15.47 -6.83
CA LYS A 84 10.01 -15.87 -6.91
C LYS A 84 10.39 -16.87 -5.82
N LEU A 85 9.89 -16.75 -4.60
CA LEU A 85 10.15 -17.72 -3.53
C LEU A 85 9.56 -19.09 -3.83
N LEU A 86 8.43 -19.14 -4.53
CA LEU A 86 7.76 -20.37 -4.91
C LEU A 86 8.31 -21.01 -6.20
N SER A 87 9.20 -20.34 -6.92
CA SER A 87 9.62 -20.71 -8.29
C SER A 87 10.23 -22.12 -8.45
N THR A 88 10.68 -22.75 -7.36
CA THR A 88 11.24 -24.12 -7.37
C THR A 88 10.25 -25.16 -6.86
N LEU A 89 9.03 -24.76 -6.51
CA LEU A 89 7.97 -25.61 -5.99
C LEU A 89 6.95 -25.95 -7.07
N LYS A 90 6.08 -26.91 -6.78
CA LYS A 90 4.86 -27.19 -7.55
C LYS A 90 3.75 -26.19 -7.19
N SER A 91 3.79 -25.64 -5.97
CA SER A 91 2.91 -24.61 -5.48
C SER A 91 3.17 -23.29 -6.24
N CYS A 92 2.12 -22.56 -6.60
CA CYS A 92 2.26 -21.35 -7.40
C CYS A 92 1.23 -20.27 -7.05
N VAL A 93 1.54 -19.04 -7.37
CA VAL A 93 0.57 -17.94 -7.34
C VAL A 93 -0.41 -18.11 -8.49
N VAL A 94 -1.70 -18.15 -8.19
CA VAL A 94 -2.76 -18.38 -9.19
C VAL A 94 -3.64 -17.15 -9.41
N ASN A 95 -3.71 -16.24 -8.44
CA ASN A 95 -4.53 -15.02 -8.56
C ASN A 95 -4.06 -13.94 -7.60
N SER A 96 -4.47 -12.71 -7.88
CA SER A 96 -4.41 -11.60 -6.93
C SER A 96 -5.71 -10.81 -6.96
N VAL A 97 -6.23 -10.47 -5.80
CA VAL A 97 -7.49 -9.73 -5.66
C VAL A 97 -7.26 -8.56 -4.72
N HIS A 98 -7.22 -7.34 -5.29
CA HIS A 98 -6.90 -6.10 -4.57
C HIS A 98 -5.53 -6.16 -3.88
N ASP A 99 -5.52 -6.38 -2.58
CA ASP A 99 -4.35 -6.47 -1.70
C ASP A 99 -4.04 -7.91 -1.25
N SER A 100 -4.77 -8.90 -1.76
CA SER A 100 -4.54 -10.31 -1.45
C SER A 100 -3.88 -11.07 -2.60
N ILE A 101 -3.09 -12.08 -2.23
CA ILE A 101 -2.41 -13.00 -3.14
C ILE A 101 -2.97 -14.40 -2.88
N VAL A 102 -3.37 -15.10 -3.94
CA VAL A 102 -3.90 -16.45 -3.86
C VAL A 102 -2.86 -17.44 -4.38
N ILE A 103 -2.56 -18.41 -3.55
CA ILE A 103 -1.56 -19.45 -3.84
C ILE A 103 -2.26 -20.80 -3.88
N ASP A 104 -2.08 -21.56 -4.94
CA ASP A 104 -2.43 -22.97 -4.98
C ASP A 104 -1.27 -23.77 -4.40
N ILE A 105 -1.54 -24.47 -3.28
CA ILE A 105 -0.52 -25.16 -2.51
C ILE A 105 -0.58 -26.66 -2.82
N HIS A 106 0.51 -27.23 -3.33
CA HIS A 106 0.65 -28.66 -3.43
C HIS A 106 0.67 -29.31 -2.03
N PRO A 107 -0.11 -30.35 -1.77
CA PRO A 107 -0.29 -30.90 -0.41
C PRO A 107 1.02 -31.27 0.32
N GLU A 108 2.01 -31.75 -0.41
CA GLU A 108 3.31 -32.11 0.16
C GLU A 108 4.20 -30.91 0.49
N GLU A 109 3.87 -29.70 -0.01
CA GLU A 109 4.68 -28.49 0.10
C GLU A 109 4.12 -27.50 1.13
N GLU A 110 3.00 -27.77 1.77
CA GLU A 110 2.35 -26.85 2.72
C GLU A 110 3.32 -26.23 3.72
N LYS A 111 4.07 -27.07 4.43
CA LYS A 111 5.04 -26.61 5.45
C LYS A 111 6.12 -25.70 4.86
N GLN A 112 6.58 -26.03 3.66
CA GLN A 112 7.61 -25.26 2.98
C GLN A 112 7.08 -23.92 2.51
N VAL A 113 5.87 -23.87 1.95
CA VAL A 113 5.21 -22.63 1.56
C VAL A 113 5.00 -21.71 2.76
N LEU A 114 4.51 -22.24 3.89
CA LEU A 114 4.32 -21.46 5.11
C LEU A 114 5.65 -20.89 5.64
N PHE A 115 6.70 -21.67 5.62
CA PHE A 115 8.05 -21.20 6.00
C PHE A 115 8.52 -20.06 5.09
N LEU A 116 8.32 -20.16 3.78
CA LEU A 116 8.69 -19.13 2.81
C LEU A 116 7.86 -17.85 3.00
N LEU A 117 6.57 -17.95 3.27
CA LEU A 117 5.71 -16.78 3.56
C LEU A 117 6.13 -16.09 4.87
N HIS A 118 6.50 -16.87 5.90
CA HIS A 118 7.04 -16.30 7.13
C HIS A 118 8.37 -15.56 6.88
N SER A 119 9.26 -16.14 6.10
CA SER A 119 10.51 -15.50 5.68
C SER A 119 10.24 -14.22 4.87
N ALA A 120 9.26 -14.28 3.94
CA ALA A 120 8.85 -13.11 3.17
C ALA A 120 8.45 -11.93 4.08
N ASN A 121 7.69 -12.20 5.15
CA ASN A 121 7.31 -11.17 6.11
C ASN A 121 8.52 -10.43 6.74
N GLN A 122 9.59 -11.15 7.02
CA GLN A 122 10.81 -10.57 7.59
C GLN A 122 11.53 -9.65 6.59
N ASP A 123 11.39 -9.94 5.30
CA ASP A 123 12.10 -9.23 4.23
C ASP A 123 11.34 -8.01 3.67
N LEU A 124 10.04 -7.87 3.95
CA LEU A 124 9.17 -6.88 3.30
C LEU A 124 9.74 -5.46 3.32
N LEU A 125 10.11 -4.96 4.50
CA LEU A 125 10.63 -3.60 4.63
C LEU A 125 11.93 -3.41 3.85
N SER A 126 12.82 -4.39 3.91
CA SER A 126 14.12 -4.33 3.22
C SER A 126 13.93 -4.31 1.68
N ILE A 127 12.98 -5.09 1.18
CA ILE A 127 12.65 -5.16 -0.25
C ILE A 127 12.07 -3.82 -0.74
N ILE A 128 11.11 -3.26 0.01
CA ILE A 128 10.49 -1.97 -0.31
C ILE A 128 11.55 -0.86 -0.32
N ASN A 129 12.35 -0.79 0.75
CA ASN A 129 13.38 0.23 0.90
C ASN A 129 14.42 0.17 -0.22
N ARG A 130 14.89 -1.03 -0.54
CA ARG A 130 15.84 -1.25 -1.62
C ARG A 130 15.24 -0.94 -3.00
N LYS A 131 13.98 -1.34 -3.24
CA LYS A 131 13.32 -1.15 -4.54
C LYS A 131 13.08 0.30 -4.86
N PHE A 132 12.60 1.07 -3.88
CA PHE A 132 12.19 2.46 -4.08
C PHE A 132 13.23 3.47 -3.57
N ASN A 133 14.34 3.01 -2.99
CA ASN A 133 15.37 3.84 -2.39
C ASN A 133 14.82 4.85 -1.37
N ILE A 134 14.04 4.34 -0.41
CA ILE A 134 13.38 5.11 0.64
C ILE A 134 13.65 4.52 2.02
N ASP A 135 13.32 5.25 3.07
CA ASP A 135 13.27 4.78 4.45
C ASP A 135 11.80 4.52 4.86
N PHE A 136 11.24 3.41 4.36
CA PHE A 136 9.90 2.98 4.73
C PHE A 136 9.96 2.21 6.04
N ASN A 137 9.37 2.76 7.09
CA ASN A 137 9.43 2.24 8.46
C ASN A 137 8.05 1.92 9.05
N VAL A 138 7.00 1.91 8.22
CA VAL A 138 5.67 1.52 8.65
C VAL A 138 5.61 0.00 8.73
N PRO A 139 5.19 -0.60 9.86
CA PRO A 139 5.02 -2.04 9.96
C PRO A 139 4.07 -2.56 8.86
N LEU A 140 4.51 -3.59 8.16
CA LEU A 140 3.75 -4.26 7.11
C LEU A 140 3.87 -5.76 7.32
N LEU A 141 2.73 -6.45 7.33
CA LEU A 141 2.66 -7.89 7.53
C LEU A 141 1.79 -8.53 6.45
N LEU A 142 2.18 -9.70 6.00
CA LEU A 142 1.32 -10.61 5.25
C LEU A 142 0.57 -11.46 6.27
N GLU A 143 -0.73 -11.29 6.34
CA GLU A 143 -1.62 -12.22 7.02
C GLU A 143 -1.95 -13.35 6.06
N ALA A 144 -1.89 -14.58 6.51
CA ALA A 144 -2.18 -15.72 5.66
C ALA A 144 -3.27 -16.62 6.25
N LYS A 145 -4.12 -17.10 5.36
CA LYS A 145 -5.17 -18.07 5.67
C LYS A 145 -5.01 -19.27 4.74
N ILE A 146 -5.25 -20.46 5.25
CA ILE A 146 -5.25 -21.70 4.45
C ILE A 146 -6.57 -22.42 4.57
N GLY A 147 -7.00 -23.08 3.50
CA GLY A 147 -8.21 -23.89 3.46
C GLY A 147 -8.36 -24.62 2.13
N ASN A 148 -9.24 -25.60 2.09
CA ASN A 148 -9.56 -26.34 0.86
C ASN A 148 -10.46 -25.53 -0.10
N ASN A 149 -11.02 -24.44 0.37
CA ASN A 149 -11.85 -23.53 -0.40
C ASN A 149 -11.90 -22.16 0.31
N TRP A 150 -12.46 -21.16 -0.34
CA TRP A 150 -12.53 -19.78 0.18
C TRP A 150 -13.43 -19.58 1.40
N LEU A 151 -14.33 -20.52 1.68
CA LEU A 151 -15.27 -20.41 2.81
C LEU A 151 -14.65 -20.95 4.10
N ASP A 152 -13.89 -22.05 3.99
CA ASP A 152 -13.36 -22.81 5.12
C ASP A 152 -11.87 -22.56 5.32
N THR A 153 -11.49 -21.29 5.55
CA THR A 153 -10.09 -20.92 5.77
C THR A 153 -9.79 -20.76 7.26
N LYS A 154 -8.54 -21.01 7.64
CA LYS A 154 -7.98 -20.82 8.99
C LYS A 154 -6.82 -19.84 8.92
N ASP A 155 -6.73 -18.94 9.90
CA ASP A 155 -5.57 -18.05 10.07
C ASP A 155 -4.33 -18.87 10.44
N ILE A 156 -3.19 -18.56 9.80
CA ILE A 156 -1.92 -19.31 9.97
C ILE A 156 -0.70 -18.41 10.20
N ILE A 157 -0.77 -17.14 9.82
CA ILE A 157 0.24 -16.10 10.06
C ILE A 157 -0.48 -14.81 10.48
#